data_9de2edbe59044b5968814799611c84a4
#
_entry.id   9de2edbe59044b5968814799611c84a4
#
_cell.length_a   1.000
_cell.length_b   1.000
_cell.length_c   1.000
_cell.angle_alpha   90.00
_cell.angle_beta   90.00
_cell.angle_gamma   90.00
#
_symmetry.space_group_name_H-M   'P 1'
#
loop_
_entity.id
_entity.type
_entity.pdbx_description
1 polymer ?
#
loop_
_entity_poly.entity_id
_entity_poly.type
_entity_poly.pdbx_seq_one_letter_code
_entity_poly.pdbx_strand_id
1 'polypeptide(L)'
;MSAARAEIAALQGALAAEDSAVYGYGVSGAHMTGARRAAALRNWVAHENARDALTGMLAARGAQPVAAAAAYQLPFPVHGAGAAVSLATVLEDRLCAAYLGLVGLANPALRAFGARAARTAALRAAAWRGSTLAFPGLNLPAPVRAAALSAAR
;
A
#
# COMPACT_ATOMS: atom_id res chain seq x y z
N MET A 1 23.11 -10.02 -4.42
CA MET A 1 22.46 -9.81 -3.12
C MET A 1 21.93 -11.17 -2.65
N SER A 2 22.17 -11.57 -1.38
CA SER A 2 21.66 -12.86 -0.89
C SER A 2 20.14 -12.85 -0.80
N ALA A 3 19.50 -14.05 -0.89
CA ALA A 3 18.05 -14.17 -0.76
C ALA A 3 17.52 -13.54 0.56
N ALA A 4 18.22 -13.78 1.68
CA ALA A 4 17.84 -13.19 2.97
C ALA A 4 17.86 -11.65 2.96
N ARG A 5 18.88 -11.04 2.32
CA ARG A 5 18.93 -9.57 2.18
C ARG A 5 17.79 -9.04 1.30
N ALA A 6 17.44 -9.76 0.24
CA ALA A 6 16.32 -9.40 -0.61
C ALA A 6 14.97 -9.46 0.15
N GLU A 7 14.75 -10.50 0.97
CA GLU A 7 13.58 -10.62 1.82
C GLU A 7 13.47 -9.46 2.81
N ILE A 8 14.55 -9.16 3.53
CA ILE A 8 14.59 -8.06 4.50
C ILE A 8 14.31 -6.73 3.80
N ALA A 9 14.96 -6.45 2.66
CA ALA A 9 14.76 -5.20 1.92
C ALA A 9 13.31 -5.04 1.46
N ALA A 10 12.67 -6.09 0.94
CA ALA A 10 11.28 -6.04 0.51
C ALA A 10 10.31 -5.86 1.70
N LEU A 11 10.57 -6.52 2.84
CA LEU A 11 9.77 -6.34 4.07
C LEU A 11 9.91 -4.91 4.63
N GLN A 12 11.12 -4.34 4.62
CA GLN A 12 11.35 -2.94 5.04
C GLN A 12 10.60 -1.95 4.13
N GLY A 13 10.61 -2.20 2.81
CA GLY A 13 9.86 -1.38 1.86
C GLY A 13 8.36 -1.43 2.09
N ALA A 14 7.81 -2.62 2.37
CA ALA A 14 6.40 -2.78 2.72
C ALA A 14 6.07 -2.10 4.06
N LEU A 15 6.93 -2.23 5.08
CA LEU A 15 6.77 -1.58 6.38
C LEU A 15 6.75 -0.05 6.25
N ALA A 16 7.69 0.53 5.51
CA ALA A 16 7.72 1.98 5.27
C ALA A 16 6.46 2.49 4.55
N ALA A 17 5.89 1.68 3.65
CA ALA A 17 4.64 2.00 2.97
C ALA A 17 3.44 1.95 3.94
N GLU A 18 3.40 0.96 4.85
CA GLU A 18 2.35 0.89 5.88
C GLU A 18 2.43 2.05 6.89
N ASP A 19 3.63 2.42 7.35
CA ASP A 19 3.82 3.58 8.21
C ASP A 19 3.31 4.88 7.57
N SER A 20 3.62 5.06 6.28
CA SER A 20 3.10 6.18 5.49
C SER A 20 1.58 6.12 5.34
N ALA A 21 1.00 4.92 5.18
CA ALA A 21 -0.45 4.74 5.07
C ALA A 21 -1.16 5.03 6.40
N VAL A 22 -0.63 4.58 7.53
CA VAL A 22 -1.18 4.90 8.86
C VAL A 22 -1.24 6.40 9.06
N TYR A 23 -0.16 7.13 8.77
CA TYR A 23 -0.15 8.59 8.83
C TYR A 23 -1.18 9.22 7.88
N GLY A 24 -1.15 8.82 6.62
CA GLY A 24 -2.00 9.40 5.59
C GLY A 24 -3.49 9.10 5.77
N TYR A 25 -3.85 7.93 6.31
CA TYR A 25 -5.24 7.61 6.68
C TYR A 25 -5.72 8.41 7.89
N GLY A 26 -4.84 8.76 8.84
CA GLY A 26 -5.13 9.72 9.90
C GLY A 26 -5.55 11.08 9.33
N VAL A 27 -4.77 11.60 8.37
CA VAL A 27 -5.08 12.85 7.65
C VAL A 27 -6.38 12.71 6.85
N SER A 28 -6.53 11.65 6.06
CA SER A 28 -7.72 11.43 5.23
C SER A 28 -9.00 11.34 6.07
N GLY A 29 -8.97 10.57 7.16
CA GLY A 29 -10.11 10.38 8.06
C GLY A 29 -10.57 11.67 8.74
N ALA A 30 -9.64 12.60 9.02
CA ALA A 30 -9.97 13.91 9.60
C ALA A 30 -10.80 14.79 8.65
N HIS A 31 -10.68 14.59 7.34
CA HIS A 31 -11.40 15.35 6.31
C HIS A 31 -12.64 14.60 5.74
N MET A 32 -13.00 13.46 6.31
CA MET A 32 -14.14 12.65 5.90
C MET A 32 -15.25 12.65 6.95
N THR A 33 -16.47 12.36 6.53
CA THR A 33 -17.64 12.20 7.40
C THR A 33 -18.45 10.95 7.03
N GLY A 34 -19.37 10.54 7.88
CA GLY A 34 -20.30 9.44 7.61
C GLY A 34 -19.61 8.14 7.21
N ALA A 35 -20.14 7.47 6.20
CA ALA A 35 -19.65 6.16 5.73
C ALA A 35 -18.18 6.19 5.25
N ARG A 36 -17.75 7.30 4.64
CA ARG A 36 -16.36 7.46 4.21
C ARG A 36 -15.39 7.52 5.38
N ARG A 37 -15.73 8.25 6.45
CA ARG A 37 -14.92 8.28 7.67
C ARG A 37 -14.87 6.92 8.33
N ALA A 38 -15.96 6.20 8.40
CA ALA A 38 -16.00 4.84 8.93
C ALA A 38 -15.12 3.88 8.10
N ALA A 39 -15.13 4.00 6.76
CA ALA A 39 -14.27 3.23 5.90
C ALA A 39 -12.78 3.58 6.10
N ALA A 40 -12.44 4.87 6.20
CA ALA A 40 -11.08 5.32 6.46
C ALA A 40 -10.57 4.78 7.80
N LEU A 41 -11.37 4.80 8.85
CA LEU A 41 -11.01 4.25 10.17
C LEU A 41 -10.77 2.73 10.11
N ARG A 42 -11.64 1.97 9.43
CA ARG A 42 -11.42 0.53 9.25
C ARG A 42 -10.10 0.23 8.51
N ASN A 43 -9.81 0.98 7.47
CA ASN A 43 -8.56 0.82 6.73
C ASN A 43 -7.34 1.23 7.58
N TRP A 44 -7.46 2.32 8.32
CA TRP A 44 -6.42 2.78 9.26
C TRP A 44 -6.01 1.68 10.24
N VAL A 45 -7.00 1.06 10.92
CA VAL A 45 -6.75 -0.07 11.84
C VAL A 45 -6.14 -1.27 11.12
N ALA A 46 -6.57 -1.56 9.88
CA ALA A 46 -6.01 -2.65 9.10
C ALA A 46 -4.54 -2.39 8.73
N HIS A 47 -4.14 -1.14 8.46
CA HIS A 47 -2.75 -0.76 8.21
C HIS A 47 -1.89 -0.84 9.47
N GLU A 48 -2.41 -0.46 10.64
CA GLU A 48 -1.71 -0.67 11.90
C GLU A 48 -1.41 -2.16 12.14
N ASN A 49 -2.39 -3.04 11.92
CA ASN A 49 -2.20 -4.49 12.05
C ASN A 49 -1.19 -5.03 11.02
N ALA A 50 -1.20 -4.53 9.79
CA ALA A 50 -0.26 -4.93 8.75
C ALA A 50 1.18 -4.48 9.09
N ARG A 51 1.35 -3.25 9.57
CA ARG A 51 2.60 -2.71 10.09
C ARG A 51 3.18 -3.60 11.20
N ASP A 52 2.36 -3.97 12.18
CA ASP A 52 2.78 -4.79 13.30
C ASP A 52 3.18 -6.20 12.85
N ALA A 53 2.45 -6.79 11.89
CA ALA A 53 2.81 -8.08 11.29
C ALA A 53 4.17 -8.02 10.55
N LEU A 54 4.41 -6.97 9.75
CA LEU A 54 5.68 -6.76 9.05
C LEU A 54 6.85 -6.57 10.03
N THR A 55 6.62 -5.82 11.11
CA THR A 55 7.58 -5.64 12.21
C THR A 55 7.96 -6.99 12.82
N GLY A 56 6.98 -7.85 13.11
CA GLY A 56 7.23 -9.20 13.60
C GLY A 56 7.99 -10.08 12.61
N MET A 57 7.69 -9.98 11.29
CA MET A 57 8.41 -10.72 10.25
C MET A 57 9.87 -10.30 10.13
N LEU A 58 10.19 -9.02 10.31
CA LEU A 58 11.55 -8.49 10.31
C LEU A 58 12.30 -8.94 11.56
N ALA A 59 11.69 -8.82 12.74
CA ALA A 59 12.28 -9.27 14.01
C ALA A 59 12.62 -10.77 13.97
N ALA A 60 11.74 -11.61 13.41
CA ALA A 60 11.99 -13.05 13.23
C ALA A 60 13.19 -13.37 12.31
N ARG A 61 13.65 -12.39 11.53
CA ARG A 61 14.85 -12.47 10.67
C ARG A 61 16.07 -11.80 11.28
N GLY A 62 15.99 -11.38 12.56
CA GLY A 62 17.05 -10.64 13.22
C GLY A 62 17.30 -9.24 12.63
N ALA A 63 16.36 -8.70 11.87
CA ALA A 63 16.46 -7.38 11.29
C ALA A 63 15.76 -6.33 12.17
N GLN A 64 16.39 -5.17 12.33
CA GLN A 64 15.73 -4.04 12.98
C GLN A 64 14.71 -3.43 12.02
N PRO A 65 13.42 -3.30 12.41
CA PRO A 65 12.43 -2.61 11.61
C PRO A 65 12.81 -1.15 11.39
N VAL A 66 12.53 -0.61 10.20
CA VAL A 66 12.66 0.83 9.96
C VAL A 66 11.71 1.56 10.92
N ALA A 67 12.19 2.63 11.50
CA ALA A 67 11.37 3.45 12.39
C ALA A 67 10.40 4.31 11.58
N ALA A 68 9.15 4.41 12.05
CA ALA A 68 8.19 5.34 11.48
C ALA A 68 8.68 6.79 11.67
N ALA A 69 8.48 7.62 10.66
CA ALA A 69 8.74 9.05 10.78
C ALA A 69 7.64 9.74 11.61
N ALA A 70 7.99 10.83 12.29
CA ALA A 70 7.02 11.63 13.04
C ALA A 70 5.95 12.27 12.13
N ALA A 71 6.28 12.52 10.86
CA ALA A 71 5.38 12.99 9.81
C ALA A 71 5.88 12.56 8.43
N TYR A 72 4.96 12.46 7.48
CA TYR A 72 5.25 12.12 6.08
C TYR A 72 4.82 13.25 5.17
N GLN A 73 5.64 13.53 4.15
CA GLN A 73 5.26 14.46 3.10
C GLN A 73 4.11 13.87 2.28
N LEU A 74 2.99 14.60 2.24
CA LEU A 74 1.85 14.23 1.42
C LEU A 74 2.10 14.56 -0.05
N PRO A 75 1.55 13.78 -1.01
CA PRO A 75 1.75 14.03 -2.43
C PRO A 75 1.09 15.34 -2.91
N PHE A 76 0.13 15.85 -2.16
CA PHE A 76 -0.58 17.11 -2.41
C PHE A 76 -1.27 17.60 -1.12
N PRO A 77 -1.65 18.88 -1.04
CA PRO A 77 -2.43 19.41 0.09
C PRO A 77 -3.81 18.75 0.19
N VAL A 78 -4.25 18.45 1.42
CA VAL A 78 -5.54 17.83 1.68
C VAL A 78 -6.49 18.86 2.31
N HIS A 79 -7.32 19.48 1.48
CA HIS A 79 -8.31 20.47 1.88
C HIS A 79 -9.72 19.96 1.54
N GLY A 80 -10.25 19.05 2.37
CA GLY A 80 -11.61 18.53 2.24
C GLY A 80 -11.72 17.09 1.70
N ALA A 81 -12.95 16.60 1.62
CA ALA A 81 -13.26 15.19 1.40
C ALA A 81 -12.78 14.63 0.05
N GLY A 82 -12.81 15.43 -1.02
CA GLY A 82 -12.34 14.99 -2.35
C GLY A 82 -10.84 14.71 -2.35
N ALA A 83 -10.03 15.64 -1.82
CA ALA A 83 -8.59 15.45 -1.69
C ALA A 83 -8.25 14.28 -0.72
N ALA A 84 -9.03 14.10 0.34
CA ALA A 84 -8.87 13.00 1.27
C ALA A 84 -9.11 11.63 0.59
N VAL A 85 -10.13 11.50 -0.26
CA VAL A 85 -10.38 10.30 -1.07
C VAL A 85 -9.24 10.05 -2.05
N SER A 86 -8.74 11.10 -2.70
CA SER A 86 -7.59 11.01 -3.61
C SER A 86 -6.33 10.55 -2.86
N LEU A 87 -6.09 11.06 -1.65
CA LEU A 87 -4.97 10.62 -0.82
C LEU A 87 -5.09 9.13 -0.46
N ALA A 88 -6.25 8.70 0.05
CA ALA A 88 -6.48 7.28 0.36
C ALA A 88 -6.24 6.38 -0.86
N THR A 89 -6.67 6.81 -2.06
CA THR A 89 -6.40 6.09 -3.30
C THR A 89 -4.90 5.96 -3.60
N VAL A 90 -4.15 7.05 -3.49
CA VAL A 90 -2.70 7.06 -3.74
C VAL A 90 -1.95 6.19 -2.72
N LEU A 91 -2.37 6.19 -1.46
CA LEU A 91 -1.76 5.34 -0.42
C LEU A 91 -1.94 3.86 -0.75
N GLU A 92 -3.13 3.44 -1.13
CA GLU A 92 -3.40 2.04 -1.50
C GLU A 92 -2.67 1.63 -2.79
N ASP A 93 -2.56 2.51 -3.80
CA ASP A 93 -1.77 2.23 -5.00
C ASP A 93 -0.28 2.03 -4.67
N ARG A 94 0.28 2.85 -3.78
CA ARG A 94 1.67 2.71 -3.30
C ARG A 94 1.88 1.43 -2.49
N LEU A 95 0.93 1.08 -1.63
CA LEU A 95 0.94 -0.17 -0.88
C LEU A 95 0.88 -1.39 -1.81
N CYS A 96 0.00 -1.36 -2.81
CA CYS A 96 -0.06 -2.42 -3.82
C CYS A 96 1.32 -2.63 -4.47
N ALA A 97 1.98 -1.55 -4.91
CA ALA A 97 3.32 -1.61 -5.50
C ALA A 97 4.38 -2.14 -4.52
N ALA A 98 4.35 -1.71 -3.25
CA ALA A 98 5.28 -2.18 -2.23
C ALA A 98 5.14 -3.70 -1.96
N TYR A 99 3.91 -4.19 -1.84
CA TYR A 99 3.64 -5.62 -1.64
C TYR A 99 3.97 -6.48 -2.86
N LEU A 100 3.90 -5.95 -4.08
CA LEU A 100 4.38 -6.66 -5.28
C LEU A 100 5.88 -6.93 -5.22
N GLY A 101 6.67 -6.15 -4.49
CA GLY A 101 8.07 -6.43 -4.20
C GLY A 101 8.28 -7.77 -3.48
N LEU A 102 7.34 -8.20 -2.64
CA LEU A 102 7.38 -9.51 -1.97
C LEU A 102 7.03 -10.67 -2.92
N VAL A 103 6.21 -10.40 -3.94
CA VAL A 103 5.79 -11.44 -4.91
C VAL A 103 6.96 -11.93 -5.76
N GLY A 104 7.95 -11.08 -6.01
CA GLY A 104 9.15 -11.42 -6.77
C GLY A 104 10.18 -12.27 -6.01
N LEU A 105 9.99 -12.54 -4.71
CA LEU A 105 10.94 -13.28 -3.89
C LEU A 105 10.86 -14.79 -4.13
N ALA A 106 11.96 -15.50 -3.84
CA ALA A 106 12.00 -16.96 -3.92
C ALA A 106 11.15 -17.65 -2.82
N ASN A 107 11.00 -16.99 -1.67
CA ASN A 107 10.26 -17.52 -0.51
C ASN A 107 8.75 -17.62 -0.79
N PRO A 108 8.15 -18.83 -0.83
CA PRO A 108 6.74 -18.99 -1.22
C PRO A 108 5.77 -18.40 -0.20
N ALA A 109 6.12 -18.38 1.10
CA ALA A 109 5.28 -17.79 2.12
C ALA A 109 5.21 -16.25 1.99
N LEU A 110 6.34 -15.60 1.71
CA LEU A 110 6.39 -14.16 1.46
C LEU A 110 5.69 -13.78 0.16
N ARG A 111 5.84 -14.60 -0.90
CA ARG A 111 5.09 -14.39 -2.16
C ARG A 111 3.58 -14.44 -1.92
N ALA A 112 3.12 -15.47 -1.21
CA ALA A 112 1.69 -15.62 -0.92
C ALA A 112 1.16 -14.47 -0.03
N PHE A 113 1.93 -14.05 0.96
CA PHE A 113 1.60 -12.89 1.79
C PHE A 113 1.54 -11.61 0.96
N GLY A 114 2.57 -11.32 0.16
CA GLY A 114 2.63 -10.15 -0.70
C GLY A 114 1.49 -10.10 -1.72
N ALA A 115 1.16 -11.24 -2.36
CA ALA A 115 0.07 -11.32 -3.31
C ALA A 115 -1.30 -11.02 -2.68
N ARG A 116 -1.58 -11.56 -1.49
CA ARG A 116 -2.82 -11.26 -0.75
C ARG A 116 -2.90 -9.79 -0.35
N ALA A 117 -1.82 -9.24 0.18
CA ALA A 117 -1.76 -7.84 0.61
C ALA A 117 -1.88 -6.87 -0.57
N ALA A 118 -1.16 -7.12 -1.68
CA ALA A 118 -1.27 -6.34 -2.91
C ALA A 118 -2.69 -6.35 -3.48
N ARG A 119 -3.34 -7.54 -3.53
CA ARG A 119 -4.74 -7.64 -3.95
C ARG A 119 -5.67 -6.81 -3.05
N THR A 120 -5.48 -6.87 -1.73
CA THR A 120 -6.31 -6.11 -0.79
C THR A 120 -6.15 -4.61 -0.99
N ALA A 121 -4.92 -4.12 -1.15
CA ALA A 121 -4.64 -2.72 -1.45
C ALA A 121 -5.26 -2.29 -2.79
N ALA A 122 -5.14 -3.10 -3.84
CA ALA A 122 -5.76 -2.82 -5.13
C ALA A 122 -7.30 -2.70 -5.05
N LEU A 123 -7.96 -3.57 -4.28
CA LEU A 123 -9.40 -3.52 -4.06
C LEU A 123 -9.82 -2.27 -3.27
N ARG A 124 -9.05 -1.86 -2.26
CA ARG A 124 -9.30 -0.62 -1.52
C ARG A 124 -9.08 0.60 -2.40
N ALA A 125 -8.02 0.64 -3.20
CA ALA A 125 -7.79 1.71 -4.17
C ALA A 125 -8.94 1.83 -5.15
N ALA A 126 -9.45 0.72 -5.69
CA ALA A 126 -10.61 0.69 -6.57
C ALA A 126 -11.89 1.21 -5.87
N ALA A 127 -12.11 0.83 -4.61
CA ALA A 127 -13.25 1.31 -3.83
C ALA A 127 -13.19 2.82 -3.58
N TRP A 128 -12.01 3.38 -3.28
CA TRP A 128 -11.83 4.83 -3.13
C TRP A 128 -11.97 5.58 -4.44
N ARG A 129 -11.40 5.06 -5.53
CA ARG A 129 -11.40 5.68 -6.86
C ARG A 129 -12.75 5.56 -7.56
N GLY A 130 -13.53 4.53 -7.25
CA GLY A 130 -14.76 4.17 -7.97
C GLY A 130 -14.51 3.43 -9.30
N SER A 131 -13.28 2.99 -9.57
CA SER A 131 -12.91 2.23 -10.78
C SER A 131 -11.69 1.34 -10.53
N THR A 132 -11.56 0.28 -11.33
CA THR A 132 -10.41 -0.63 -11.29
C THR A 132 -9.29 -0.18 -12.24
N LEU A 133 -8.08 -0.64 -11.98
CA LEU A 133 -6.94 -0.56 -12.88
C LEU A 133 -6.64 -1.95 -13.45
N ALA A 134 -6.23 -2.03 -14.73
CA ALA A 134 -5.85 -3.29 -15.35
C ALA A 134 -4.62 -3.95 -14.68
N PHE A 135 -3.67 -3.12 -14.23
CA PHE A 135 -2.43 -3.58 -13.59
C PHE A 135 -2.15 -2.74 -12.33
N PRO A 136 -2.85 -3.01 -11.22
CA PRO A 136 -2.64 -2.28 -9.97
C PRO A 136 -1.20 -2.45 -9.47
N GLY A 137 -0.59 -1.37 -8.98
CA GLY A 137 0.76 -1.39 -8.42
C GLY A 137 1.91 -1.48 -9.44
N LEU A 138 1.62 -1.67 -10.73
CA LEU A 138 2.64 -1.68 -11.78
C LEU A 138 2.71 -0.32 -12.48
N ASN A 139 3.91 0.27 -12.51
CA ASN A 139 4.18 1.46 -13.29
C ASN A 139 4.59 1.07 -14.72
N LEU A 140 3.59 0.76 -15.54
CA LEU A 140 3.81 0.33 -16.92
C LEU A 140 4.11 1.52 -17.84
N PRO A 141 5.03 1.38 -18.83
CA PRO A 141 5.23 2.37 -19.87
C PRO A 141 3.93 2.66 -20.64
N ALA A 142 3.77 3.89 -21.11
CA ALA A 142 2.56 4.34 -21.81
C ALA A 142 2.06 3.42 -22.94
N PRO A 143 2.94 2.89 -23.85
CA PRO A 143 2.50 2.00 -24.90
C PRO A 143 1.92 0.67 -24.39
N VAL A 144 2.50 0.10 -23.32
CA VAL A 144 1.99 -1.14 -22.71
C VAL A 144 0.64 -0.90 -22.02
N ARG A 145 0.48 0.26 -21.38
CA ARG A 145 -0.79 0.66 -20.75
C ARG A 145 -1.91 0.85 -21.79
N ALA A 146 -1.59 1.46 -22.93
CA ALA A 146 -2.55 1.66 -24.02
C ALA A 146 -2.98 0.33 -24.65
N ALA A 147 -2.06 -0.60 -24.89
CA ALA A 147 -2.35 -1.94 -25.43
C ALA A 147 -3.26 -2.75 -24.47
N ALA A 148 -3.01 -2.69 -23.16
CA ALA A 148 -3.85 -3.37 -22.17
C ALA A 148 -5.28 -2.84 -22.10
N LEU A 149 -5.47 -1.51 -22.23
CA LEU A 149 -6.79 -0.88 -22.28
C LEU A 149 -7.55 -1.20 -23.57
N SER A 150 -6.84 -1.41 -24.67
CA SER A 150 -7.41 -1.79 -25.97
C SER A 150 -7.88 -3.25 -26.01
N ALA A 151 -7.18 -4.15 -25.32
CA ALA A 151 -7.52 -5.57 -25.23
C ALA A 151 -8.69 -5.88 -24.26
N ALA A 152 -9.10 -4.93 -23.45
CA ALA A 152 -10.17 -5.06 -22.46
C ALA A 152 -11.55 -4.55 -22.97
N ARG A 153 -11.65 -4.17 -24.22
CA ARG A 153 -12.89 -3.77 -24.92
C ARG A 153 -13.38 -4.89 -25.83
#